data_32b8b5e36f50545514b09cb4168f7bde
#
_entry.id   32b8b5e36f50545514b09cb4168f7bde
#
_cell.length_a   1.000
_cell.length_b   1.000
_cell.length_c   1.000
_cell.angle_alpha   90.00
_cell.angle_beta   90.00
_cell.angle_gamma   90.00
#
_symmetry.space_group_name_H-M   'P 1'
#
loop_
_entity.id
_entity.type
_entity.pdbx_description
1 polymer ?
#
loop_
_entity_poly.entity_id
_entity_poly.type
_entity_poly.pdbx_seq_one_letter_code
_entity_poly.pdbx_strand_id
1 'polypeptide(L)'
;MTGWQWVKLVGNFLNLTTVAGLLVGVVGRATFSRGPRGLFFANGYKLGFPVAGAFTIGNVVLSKHERAYFDNPALVRHEERHSWQYFCLIGLPMLPLYVVAVVVSFLLTGDPASRNPFERLADLREGGYVERPIQPIGKTVTQAFSVLKSRPKGP
;
A
#
# COMPACT_ATOMS: atom_id res chain seq x y z
N MET A 1 13.07 -17.89 7.45
CA MET A 1 11.59 -17.71 7.56
C MET A 1 11.08 -18.58 8.69
N THR A 2 10.17 -18.04 9.52
CA THR A 2 9.45 -18.80 10.55
C THR A 2 8.33 -19.66 9.92
N GLY A 3 7.78 -20.65 10.67
CA GLY A 3 6.64 -21.44 10.20
C GLY A 3 5.43 -20.58 9.81
N TRP A 4 5.11 -19.55 10.59
CA TRP A 4 4.03 -18.62 10.30
C TRP A 4 4.24 -17.80 9.04
N GLN A 5 5.49 -17.42 8.73
CA GLN A 5 5.81 -16.72 7.47
C GLN A 5 5.59 -17.64 6.26
N TRP A 6 5.84 -18.94 6.41
CA TRP A 6 5.50 -19.93 5.38
C TRP A 6 3.98 -20.05 5.20
N VAL A 7 3.21 -20.11 6.29
CA VAL A 7 1.74 -20.16 6.24
C VAL A 7 1.19 -18.93 5.51
N LYS A 8 1.65 -17.72 5.85
CA LYS A 8 1.28 -16.48 5.15
C LYS A 8 1.65 -16.55 3.66
N LEU A 9 2.87 -16.97 3.35
CA LEU A 9 3.35 -17.05 1.97
C LEU A 9 2.45 -17.97 1.14
N VAL A 10 2.23 -19.20 1.61
CA VAL A 10 1.38 -20.18 0.93
C VAL A 10 -0.07 -19.71 0.85
N GLY A 11 -0.62 -19.18 1.95
CA GLY A 11 -1.99 -18.67 1.99
C GLY A 11 -2.26 -17.56 0.97
N ASN A 12 -1.32 -16.61 0.81
CA ASN A 12 -1.44 -15.55 -0.19
C ASN A 12 -1.21 -16.02 -1.63
N PHE A 13 -0.60 -17.19 -1.85
CA PHE A 13 -0.62 -17.85 -3.15
C PHE A 13 -1.96 -18.54 -3.40
N LEU A 14 -2.50 -19.27 -2.41
CA LEU A 14 -3.75 -20.00 -2.53
C LEU A 14 -4.97 -19.05 -2.71
N ASN A 15 -4.98 -17.91 -2.04
CA ASN A 15 -6.02 -16.89 -2.22
C ASN A 15 -5.77 -15.97 -3.45
N LEU A 16 -4.79 -16.31 -4.28
CA LEU A 16 -4.41 -15.67 -5.54
C LEU A 16 -3.88 -14.23 -5.45
N THR A 17 -3.77 -13.63 -4.27
CA THR A 17 -3.29 -12.25 -4.16
C THR A 17 -1.82 -12.09 -4.52
N THR A 18 -0.97 -13.07 -4.19
CA THR A 18 0.43 -13.03 -4.65
C THR A 18 0.52 -13.15 -6.17
N VAL A 19 -0.31 -13.99 -6.78
CA VAL A 19 -0.39 -14.10 -8.25
C VAL A 19 -0.83 -12.78 -8.87
N ALA A 20 -1.86 -12.15 -8.31
CA ALA A 20 -2.33 -10.83 -8.75
C ALA A 20 -1.22 -9.77 -8.63
N GLY A 21 -0.48 -9.72 -7.51
CA GLY A 21 0.64 -8.81 -7.31
C GLY A 21 1.76 -9.02 -8.32
N LEU A 22 2.10 -10.28 -8.65
CA LEU A 22 3.09 -10.61 -9.68
C LEU A 22 2.62 -10.14 -11.07
N LEU A 23 1.35 -10.37 -11.42
CA LEU A 23 0.78 -9.92 -12.70
C LEU A 23 0.80 -8.38 -12.81
N VAL A 24 0.40 -7.66 -11.75
CA VAL A 24 0.47 -6.20 -11.70
C VAL A 24 1.91 -5.72 -11.88
N GLY A 25 2.88 -6.37 -11.24
CA GLY A 25 4.30 -6.05 -11.41
C GLY A 25 4.79 -6.27 -12.85
N VAL A 26 4.39 -7.37 -13.50
CA VAL A 26 4.73 -7.65 -14.91
C VAL A 26 4.13 -6.58 -15.84
N VAL A 27 2.83 -6.28 -15.69
CA VAL A 27 2.15 -5.23 -16.46
C VAL A 27 2.81 -3.87 -16.22
N GLY A 28 3.21 -3.60 -14.97
CA GLY A 28 3.95 -2.40 -14.58
C GLY A 28 5.42 -2.39 -15.00
N ARG A 29 5.90 -3.41 -15.70
CA ARG A 29 7.30 -3.55 -16.16
C ARG A 29 8.32 -3.46 -15.03
N ALA A 30 7.94 -3.95 -13.85
CA ALA A 30 8.81 -3.96 -12.68
C ALA A 30 9.89 -5.05 -12.78
N THR A 31 11.04 -4.81 -12.16
CA THR A 31 12.09 -5.82 -11.98
C THR A 31 11.89 -6.54 -10.65
N PHE A 32 11.83 -7.87 -10.70
CA PHE A 32 11.56 -8.67 -9.51
C PHE A 32 12.83 -9.10 -8.79
N SER A 33 12.76 -9.08 -7.45
CA SER A 33 13.78 -9.62 -6.57
C SER A 33 13.14 -10.26 -5.33
N ARG A 34 13.86 -11.16 -4.68
CA ARG A 34 13.40 -11.77 -3.42
C ARG A 34 13.63 -10.81 -2.26
N GLY A 35 12.61 -10.63 -1.45
CA GLY A 35 12.65 -9.93 -0.18
C GLY A 35 12.75 -10.89 1.02
N PRO A 36 12.92 -10.37 2.23
CA PRO A 36 12.89 -11.15 3.46
C PRO A 36 11.46 -11.65 3.77
N ARG A 37 11.36 -12.64 4.66
CA ARG A 37 10.10 -13.11 5.26
C ARG A 37 9.02 -13.53 4.27
N GLY A 38 9.42 -14.03 3.08
CA GLY A 38 8.52 -14.47 2.04
C GLY A 38 7.91 -13.36 1.18
N LEU A 39 8.47 -12.16 1.22
CA LEU A 39 8.10 -11.08 0.32
C LEU A 39 8.83 -11.18 -1.02
N PHE A 40 8.21 -10.63 -2.06
CA PHE A 40 8.80 -10.37 -3.36
C PHE A 40 8.79 -8.86 -3.61
N PHE A 41 9.89 -8.30 -4.06
CA PHE A 41 9.97 -6.90 -4.43
C PHE A 41 9.83 -6.75 -5.94
N ALA A 42 8.97 -5.84 -6.38
CA ALA A 42 8.75 -5.46 -7.77
C ALA A 42 9.15 -3.99 -7.92
N ASN A 43 10.39 -3.73 -8.35
CA ASN A 43 11.03 -2.41 -8.37
C ASN A 43 10.87 -1.74 -9.74
N GLY A 44 10.87 -0.42 -9.76
CA GLY A 44 10.79 0.37 -11.00
C GLY A 44 9.44 0.24 -11.70
N TYR A 45 8.37 0.02 -10.92
CA TYR A 45 6.99 -0.05 -11.40
C TYR A 45 6.58 1.26 -12.11
N LYS A 46 6.12 1.17 -13.36
CA LYS A 46 5.93 2.32 -14.26
C LYS A 46 4.50 2.82 -14.41
N LEU A 47 3.50 2.11 -13.86
CA LEU A 47 2.13 2.58 -13.93
C LEU A 47 1.88 3.76 -12.98
N GLY A 48 1.02 4.70 -13.38
CA GLY A 48 0.74 5.92 -12.61
C GLY A 48 -0.01 5.68 -11.29
N PHE A 49 -0.70 4.57 -11.15
CA PHE A 49 -1.50 4.21 -9.98
C PHE A 49 -0.94 2.96 -9.30
N PRO A 50 -0.96 2.90 -7.96
CA PRO A 50 -1.30 3.97 -7.02
C PRO A 50 -0.22 5.05 -6.93
N VAL A 51 -0.56 6.19 -6.30
CA VAL A 51 0.36 7.33 -6.13
C VAL A 51 1.41 7.07 -5.04
N ALA A 52 1.20 6.07 -4.18
CA ALA A 52 2.12 5.69 -3.10
C ALA A 52 3.53 5.35 -3.62
N GLY A 53 4.55 5.57 -2.79
CA GLY A 53 5.94 5.21 -3.08
C GLY A 53 6.16 3.71 -3.15
N ALA A 54 5.45 2.96 -2.30
CA ALA A 54 5.33 1.50 -2.33
C ALA A 54 3.90 1.08 -1.99
N PHE A 55 3.51 -0.12 -2.38
CA PHE A 55 2.23 -0.75 -2.01
C PHE A 55 2.34 -2.27 -2.14
N THR A 56 1.57 -2.97 -1.33
CA THR A 56 1.60 -4.43 -1.27
C THR A 56 0.34 -5.06 -1.86
N ILE A 57 0.49 -6.13 -2.64
CA ILE A 57 -0.58 -7.04 -3.06
C ILE A 57 -0.15 -8.47 -2.74
N GLY A 58 -0.81 -9.10 -1.78
CA GLY A 58 -0.42 -10.42 -1.29
C GLY A 58 0.97 -10.41 -0.66
N ASN A 59 1.92 -11.12 -1.24
CA ASN A 59 3.32 -11.11 -0.80
C ASN A 59 4.22 -10.24 -1.70
N VAL A 60 3.66 -9.50 -2.66
CA VAL A 60 4.42 -8.68 -3.61
C VAL A 60 4.35 -7.22 -3.20
N VAL A 61 5.50 -6.64 -2.91
CA VAL A 61 5.67 -5.21 -2.64
C VAL A 61 6.14 -4.53 -3.92
N LEU A 62 5.28 -3.67 -4.46
CA LEU A 62 5.54 -2.92 -5.68
C LEU A 62 6.03 -1.51 -5.34
N SER A 63 7.06 -1.03 -6.02
CA SER A 63 7.58 0.32 -5.84
C SER A 63 8.00 0.94 -7.17
N LYS A 64 7.76 2.25 -7.30
CA LYS A 64 8.29 3.07 -8.41
C LYS A 64 9.78 3.32 -8.29
N HIS A 65 10.32 3.13 -7.09
CA HIS A 65 11.73 3.33 -6.78
C HIS A 65 12.58 2.11 -7.12
N GLU A 66 13.89 2.29 -7.10
CA GLU A 66 14.86 1.21 -7.27
C GLU A 66 14.91 0.29 -6.04
N ARG A 67 15.65 -0.82 -6.17
CA ARG A 67 15.77 -1.84 -5.12
C ARG A 67 16.26 -1.28 -3.79
N ALA A 68 17.17 -0.31 -3.81
CA ALA A 68 17.71 0.35 -2.61
C ALA A 68 16.64 1.00 -1.71
N TYR A 69 15.47 1.32 -2.25
CA TYR A 69 14.33 1.82 -1.46
C TYR A 69 13.89 0.85 -0.36
N PHE A 70 14.09 -0.45 -0.56
CA PHE A 70 13.78 -1.51 0.40
C PHE A 70 14.94 -1.85 1.36
N ASP A 71 16.03 -1.09 1.34
CA ASP A 71 17.08 -1.23 2.35
C ASP A 71 16.68 -0.61 3.70
N ASN A 72 15.54 0.11 3.73
CA ASN A 72 14.91 0.56 4.96
C ASN A 72 14.11 -0.59 5.62
N PRO A 73 14.58 -1.15 6.74
CA PRO A 73 13.93 -2.28 7.39
C PRO A 73 12.58 -1.92 8.03
N ALA A 74 12.34 -0.65 8.36
CA ALA A 74 11.05 -0.19 8.88
C ALA A 74 9.98 -0.27 7.80
N LEU A 75 10.27 0.26 6.61
CA LEU A 75 9.37 0.17 5.47
C LEU A 75 9.04 -1.30 5.13
N VAL A 76 10.05 -2.17 5.11
CA VAL A 76 9.83 -3.61 4.83
C VAL A 76 8.93 -4.28 5.87
N ARG A 77 9.01 -3.88 7.15
CA ARG A 77 8.08 -4.39 8.19
C ARG A 77 6.67 -3.87 7.97
N HIS A 78 6.52 -2.59 7.60
CA HIS A 78 5.22 -2.00 7.26
C HIS A 78 4.56 -2.77 6.12
N GLU A 79 5.25 -2.99 5.03
CA GLU A 79 4.74 -3.71 3.86
C GLU A 79 4.46 -5.20 4.19
N GLU A 80 5.26 -5.83 5.05
CA GLU A 80 4.96 -7.18 5.52
C GLU A 80 3.65 -7.26 6.29
N ARG A 81 3.30 -6.24 7.09
CA ARG A 81 2.01 -6.20 7.79
C ARG A 81 0.84 -6.12 6.82
N HIS A 82 0.96 -5.39 5.71
CA HIS A 82 -0.03 -5.42 4.64
C HIS A 82 -0.16 -6.82 4.02
N SER A 83 0.94 -7.52 3.81
CA SER A 83 0.92 -8.92 3.37
C SER A 83 0.15 -9.83 4.34
N TRP A 84 0.28 -9.63 5.65
CA TRP A 84 -0.51 -10.34 6.66
C TRP A 84 -1.98 -9.95 6.61
N GLN A 85 -2.32 -8.70 6.35
CA GLN A 85 -3.71 -8.26 6.21
C GLN A 85 -4.40 -8.97 5.04
N TYR A 86 -3.72 -9.14 3.90
CA TYR A 86 -4.23 -9.96 2.79
C TYR A 86 -4.49 -11.40 3.21
N PHE A 87 -3.59 -12.01 3.96
CA PHE A 87 -3.76 -13.36 4.47
C PHE A 87 -4.97 -13.47 5.41
N CYS A 88 -5.06 -12.59 6.40
CA CYS A 88 -6.13 -12.60 7.42
C CYS A 88 -7.52 -12.31 6.83
N LEU A 89 -7.60 -11.50 5.77
CA LEU A 89 -8.85 -11.14 5.09
C LEU A 89 -9.16 -12.05 3.89
N ILE A 90 -8.49 -13.19 3.80
CA ILE A 90 -8.70 -14.20 2.76
C ILE A 90 -8.55 -13.61 1.35
N GLY A 91 -7.62 -12.67 1.20
CA GLY A 91 -7.19 -12.18 -0.09
C GLY A 91 -7.90 -10.93 -0.61
N LEU A 92 -8.55 -11.04 -1.77
CA LEU A 92 -9.10 -9.89 -2.51
C LEU A 92 -10.10 -9.00 -1.75
N PRO A 93 -10.90 -9.48 -0.77
CA PRO A 93 -11.74 -8.61 0.04
C PRO A 93 -11.01 -7.46 0.75
N MET A 94 -9.71 -7.60 0.99
CA MET A 94 -8.90 -6.50 1.53
C MET A 94 -8.94 -5.25 0.65
N LEU A 95 -8.95 -5.38 -0.67
CA LEU A 95 -8.90 -4.23 -1.59
C LEU A 95 -10.08 -3.26 -1.43
N PRO A 96 -11.34 -3.69 -1.54
CA PRO A 96 -12.47 -2.78 -1.32
C PRO A 96 -12.52 -2.23 0.10
N LEU A 97 -12.17 -3.01 1.12
CA LEU A 97 -12.11 -2.54 2.50
C LEU A 97 -11.04 -1.47 2.68
N TYR A 98 -9.86 -1.67 2.09
CA TYR A 98 -8.80 -0.68 2.12
C TYR A 98 -9.21 0.63 1.42
N VAL A 99 -9.87 0.55 0.25
CA VAL A 99 -10.37 1.74 -0.46
C VAL A 99 -11.38 2.51 0.38
N VAL A 100 -12.34 1.83 1.03
CA VAL A 100 -13.28 2.46 1.95
C VAL A 100 -12.54 3.14 3.10
N ALA A 101 -11.56 2.47 3.70
CA ALA A 101 -10.76 3.03 4.79
C ALA A 101 -9.95 4.27 4.34
N VAL A 102 -9.39 4.27 3.15
CA VAL A 102 -8.72 5.43 2.52
C VAL A 102 -9.69 6.60 2.39
N VAL A 103 -10.89 6.37 1.85
CA VAL A 103 -11.90 7.41 1.69
C VAL A 103 -12.31 8.00 3.03
N VAL A 104 -12.61 7.15 4.03
CA VAL A 104 -12.99 7.58 5.38
C VAL A 104 -11.86 8.38 6.02
N SER A 105 -10.61 7.89 5.96
CA SER A 105 -9.45 8.60 6.49
C SER A 105 -9.29 9.97 5.84
N PHE A 106 -9.40 10.04 4.52
CA PHE A 106 -9.28 11.28 3.77
C PHE A 106 -10.38 12.28 4.15
N LEU A 107 -11.63 11.86 4.25
CA LEU A 107 -12.74 12.72 4.66
C LEU A 107 -12.55 13.29 6.07
N LEU A 108 -12.00 12.49 6.98
CA LEU A 108 -11.79 12.88 8.37
C LEU A 108 -10.55 13.76 8.59
N THR A 109 -9.50 13.63 7.78
CA THR A 109 -8.19 14.25 8.07
C THR A 109 -7.57 14.98 6.90
N GLY A 110 -8.10 14.81 5.68
CA GLY A 110 -7.45 15.25 4.45
C GLY A 110 -6.22 14.41 4.07
N ASP A 111 -6.06 13.23 4.70
CA ASP A 111 -4.94 12.33 4.49
C ASP A 111 -5.42 10.87 4.40
N PRO A 112 -5.01 10.07 3.41
CA PRO A 112 -5.52 8.73 3.18
C PRO A 112 -5.07 7.70 4.22
N ALA A 113 -3.99 7.97 4.97
CA ALA A 113 -3.37 7.02 5.89
C ALA A 113 -3.74 7.27 7.36
N SER A 114 -3.86 8.52 7.78
CA SER A 114 -3.92 8.94 9.19
C SER A 114 -4.98 8.23 10.03
N ARG A 115 -6.16 7.95 9.48
CA ARG A 115 -7.27 7.23 10.15
C ARG A 115 -7.62 5.91 9.46
N ASN A 116 -6.85 5.51 8.47
CA ASN A 116 -6.98 4.21 7.85
C ASN A 116 -6.52 3.11 8.82
N PRO A 117 -7.40 2.19 9.25
CA PRO A 117 -7.04 1.15 10.21
C PRO A 117 -5.96 0.20 9.67
N PHE A 118 -5.90 -0.03 8.36
CA PHE A 118 -4.88 -0.88 7.75
C PHE A 118 -3.50 -0.25 7.87
N GLU A 119 -3.37 1.06 7.60
CA GLU A 119 -2.13 1.79 7.76
C GLU A 119 -1.70 1.90 9.22
N ARG A 120 -2.66 2.13 10.12
CA ARG A 120 -2.40 2.20 11.57
C ARG A 120 -1.90 0.85 12.12
N LEU A 121 -2.50 -0.25 11.70
CA LEU A 121 -2.05 -1.61 12.06
C LEU A 121 -0.72 -1.97 11.41
N ALA A 122 -0.40 -1.37 10.27
CA ALA A 122 0.89 -1.52 9.61
C ALA A 122 1.98 -0.62 10.19
N ASP A 123 1.66 0.26 11.14
CA ASP A 123 2.50 1.30 11.74
C ASP A 123 2.76 2.46 10.77
N LEU A 124 2.03 3.56 10.97
CA LEU A 124 2.12 4.77 10.15
C LEU A 124 3.55 5.32 10.02
N ARG A 125 4.33 5.29 11.12
CA ARG A 125 5.69 5.85 11.14
C ARG A 125 6.65 5.00 10.32
N GLU A 126 6.51 3.67 10.40
CA GLU A 126 7.31 2.74 9.61
C GLU A 126 7.00 2.86 8.10
N GLY A 127 5.75 3.22 7.73
CA GLY A 127 5.34 3.55 6.37
C GLY A 127 5.73 4.97 5.92
N GLY A 128 6.34 5.77 6.81
CA GLY A 128 6.74 7.15 6.50
C GLY A 128 5.61 8.17 6.56
N TYR A 129 4.46 7.82 7.16
CA TYR A 129 3.31 8.72 7.30
C TYR A 129 3.40 9.57 8.56
N VAL A 130 2.91 10.82 8.45
CA VAL A 130 2.72 11.73 9.58
C VAL A 130 1.23 11.79 9.90
N GLU A 131 0.85 11.41 11.12
CA GLU A 131 -0.55 11.40 11.55
C GLU A 131 -1.12 12.81 11.57
N ARG A 132 -2.24 13.01 10.88
CA ARG A 132 -2.98 14.28 10.85
C ARG A 132 -4.16 14.24 11.81
N PRO A 133 -4.50 15.38 12.43
CA PRO A 133 -5.67 15.49 13.31
C PRO A 133 -6.97 15.40 12.50
N ILE A 134 -8.03 14.99 13.18
CA ILE A 134 -9.39 15.03 12.62
C ILE A 134 -9.81 16.49 12.44
N GLN A 135 -10.44 16.80 11.31
CA GLN A 135 -10.97 18.11 10.96
C GLN A 135 -12.41 17.99 10.42
N PRO A 136 -13.18 19.08 10.43
CA PRO A 136 -14.53 19.08 9.86
C PRO A 136 -14.51 18.66 8.39
N ILE A 137 -15.39 17.72 8.00
CA ILE A 137 -15.47 17.16 6.63
C ILE A 137 -15.63 18.27 5.58
N GLY A 138 -16.45 19.31 5.87
CA GLY A 138 -16.62 20.44 4.98
C GLY A 138 -15.30 21.15 4.62
N LYS A 139 -14.37 21.27 5.58
CA LYS A 139 -13.05 21.85 5.35
C LYS A 139 -12.21 20.97 4.39
N THR A 140 -12.22 19.66 4.61
CA THR A 140 -11.52 18.70 3.73
C THR A 140 -12.04 18.76 2.31
N VAL A 141 -13.36 18.74 2.13
CA VAL A 141 -14.00 18.81 0.81
C VAL A 141 -13.65 20.12 0.11
N THR A 142 -13.75 21.26 0.80
CA THR A 142 -13.39 22.58 0.22
C THR A 142 -11.90 22.62 -0.22
N GLN A 143 -10.99 22.09 0.60
CA GLN A 143 -9.56 22.02 0.26
C GLN A 143 -9.33 21.13 -0.96
N ALA A 144 -9.97 19.97 -1.05
CA ALA A 144 -9.85 19.07 -2.20
C ALA A 144 -10.30 19.76 -3.50
N PHE A 145 -11.45 20.47 -3.47
CA PHE A 145 -11.95 21.23 -4.62
C PHE A 145 -11.01 22.39 -5.02
N SER A 146 -10.42 23.09 -4.06
CA SER A 146 -9.48 24.18 -4.36
C SER A 146 -8.22 23.66 -5.08
N VAL A 147 -7.67 22.52 -4.65
CA VAL A 147 -6.51 21.88 -5.29
C VAL A 147 -6.83 21.42 -6.72
N LEU A 148 -8.02 20.86 -6.94
CA LEU A 148 -8.46 20.46 -8.29
C LEU A 148 -8.61 21.66 -9.22
N LYS A 149 -9.12 22.79 -8.71
CA LYS A 149 -9.33 24.02 -9.48
C LYS A 149 -8.01 24.76 -9.80
N SER A 150 -7.00 24.62 -8.94
CA SER A 150 -5.70 25.27 -9.11
C SER A 150 -4.72 24.50 -10.02
N ARG A 151 -5.07 23.29 -10.46
CA ARG A 151 -4.24 22.59 -11.47
C ARG A 151 -4.28 23.36 -12.76
N PRO A 152 -3.13 23.86 -13.30
CA PRO A 152 -3.10 24.48 -14.60
C PRO A 152 -3.63 23.47 -15.63
N LYS A 153 -4.57 23.91 -16.48
CA LYS A 153 -4.97 23.16 -17.66
C LYS A 153 -3.67 22.99 -18.46
N GLY A 154 -3.20 21.77 -18.59
CA GLY A 154 -2.03 21.45 -19.40
C GLY A 154 -2.19 22.00 -20.82
N PRO A 155 -1.07 22.24 -21.53
CA PRO A 155 -1.07 22.77 -22.89
C PRO A 155 -1.76 21.84 -23.86
#